data_92ec564a279bd795ac399ad10886d265
#
_entry.id   92ec564a279bd795ac399ad10886d265
#
_cell.length_a   1.000
_cell.length_b   1.000
_cell.length_c   1.000
_cell.angle_alpha   90.00
_cell.angle_beta   90.00
_cell.angle_gamma   90.00
#
_symmetry.space_group_name_H-M   'P 1'
#
loop_
_entity.id
_entity.type
_entity.pdbx_description
1 polymer ?
#
loop_
_entity_poly.entity_id
_entity_poly.type
_entity_poly.pdbx_seq_one_letter_code
_entity_poly.pdbx_strand_id
1 'polypeptide(L)'
;MDIFEWIEKQLTPKLCNSVEFFYDEMDSQSGYSLPLIYQPFDASQRSHWRDRGSLFDFLFSVDGEGKRLLDFGPGDGWPSLIVAPFAGEVIGVDGSRRRVEVCTQNACRLGISNARFIYVEPGEPLPFPDSTFDGVMAATSVEQTPDPRATLRELYRVLKPGGRLRIAYEALSIYRGGQKREARLDKIDEHTCRLVLYDRHIDREYATMYKITFAVPCEKVAGSLGEGGYPLPFTSITVPFLEEFRPSITGTLVCKLAHPSGRTFVSWLRDVGFQEIIPSHSGARFVGRLFDQLPVASRPGDIDAVDAILRPLVKIVVHMPAPLDTDPMLTAVR
;
A
#
# COMPACT_ATOMS: atom_id res chain seq x y z
N MET A 1 14.22 -25.41 17.81
CA MET A 1 12.85 -24.89 17.66
C MET A 1 12.93 -23.62 16.84
N ASP A 2 12.17 -23.54 15.76
CA ASP A 2 12.12 -22.30 14.96
C ASP A 2 11.45 -21.19 15.79
N ILE A 3 11.80 -19.93 15.51
CA ILE A 3 11.31 -18.76 16.26
C ILE A 3 9.78 -18.64 16.18
N PHE A 4 9.19 -18.88 15.01
CA PHE A 4 7.74 -18.80 14.83
C PHE A 4 7.01 -19.92 15.58
N GLU A 5 7.59 -21.11 15.59
CA GLU A 5 7.06 -22.23 16.41
C GLU A 5 7.09 -21.90 17.90
N TRP A 6 8.14 -21.21 18.36
CA TRP A 6 8.25 -20.75 19.75
C TRP A 6 7.19 -19.69 20.06
N ILE A 7 7.01 -18.68 19.17
CA ILE A 7 5.99 -17.64 19.32
C ILE A 7 4.60 -18.25 19.44
N GLU A 8 4.24 -19.15 18.52
CA GLU A 8 2.93 -19.81 18.53
C GLU A 8 2.68 -20.60 19.82
N LYS A 9 3.69 -21.33 20.31
CA LYS A 9 3.55 -22.18 21.50
C LYS A 9 3.62 -21.41 22.83
N GLN A 10 4.47 -20.39 22.92
CA GLN A 10 4.78 -19.72 24.18
C GLN A 10 4.01 -18.41 24.38
N LEU A 11 3.68 -17.71 23.30
CA LEU A 11 3.00 -16.43 23.35
C LEU A 11 1.52 -16.51 22.97
N THR A 12 1.11 -17.59 22.31
CA THR A 12 -0.29 -17.83 21.87
C THR A 12 -0.90 -16.59 21.19
N PRO A 13 -0.37 -16.14 20.03
CA PRO A 13 -0.78 -14.89 19.42
C PRO A 13 -2.28 -14.85 19.09
N LYS A 14 -2.94 -13.72 19.35
CA LYS A 14 -4.31 -13.49 18.92
C LYS A 14 -4.34 -13.34 17.39
N LEU A 15 -5.15 -14.16 16.72
CA LEU A 15 -5.41 -13.99 15.29
C LEU A 15 -6.22 -12.69 15.07
N CYS A 16 -5.77 -11.85 14.16
CA CYS A 16 -6.41 -10.60 13.79
C CYS A 16 -6.47 -10.42 12.26
N ASN A 17 -7.27 -9.48 11.79
CA ASN A 17 -7.31 -9.06 10.40
C ASN A 17 -6.21 -8.01 10.10
N SER A 18 -6.08 -7.63 8.82
CA SER A 18 -5.10 -6.62 8.39
C SER A 18 -5.34 -5.24 9.00
N VAL A 19 -6.60 -4.86 9.22
CA VAL A 19 -6.94 -3.57 9.81
C VAL A 19 -6.45 -3.51 11.26
N GLU A 20 -6.77 -4.52 12.09
CA GLU A 20 -6.27 -4.61 13.46
C GLU A 20 -4.74 -4.71 13.49
N PHE A 21 -4.12 -5.36 12.50
CA PHE A 21 -2.68 -5.52 12.49
C PHE A 21 -1.93 -4.22 12.12
N PHE A 22 -2.38 -3.50 11.11
CA PHE A 22 -1.64 -2.34 10.59
C PHE A 22 -2.12 -1.00 11.14
N TYR A 23 -3.39 -0.85 11.50
CA TYR A 23 -4.00 0.45 11.74
C TYR A 23 -4.27 0.79 13.21
N ASP A 24 -4.14 -0.17 14.12
CA ASP A 24 -4.17 0.07 15.56
C ASP A 24 -3.15 1.13 16.03
N GLU A 25 -2.07 1.29 15.26
CA GLU A 25 -1.00 2.23 15.55
C GLU A 25 -1.35 3.68 15.27
N MET A 26 -2.29 3.93 14.38
CA MET A 26 -2.63 5.30 13.97
C MET A 26 -3.33 6.10 15.04
N ASP A 27 -4.01 5.43 15.99
CA ASP A 27 -4.66 6.10 17.12
C ASP A 27 -3.63 6.68 18.10
N SER A 28 -2.42 6.14 18.15
CA SER A 28 -1.35 6.60 19.01
C SER A 28 -0.42 7.64 18.34
N GLN A 29 -0.52 7.89 17.05
CA GLN A 29 0.28 8.90 16.35
C GLN A 29 -0.29 10.30 16.57
N SER A 30 0.12 10.95 17.67
CA SER A 30 -0.07 12.39 17.85
C SER A 30 0.90 13.14 16.93
N GLY A 31 0.39 14.06 16.10
CA GLY A 31 1.22 14.90 15.25
C GLY A 31 1.49 14.35 13.85
N TYR A 32 0.52 13.65 13.26
CA TYR A 32 0.57 13.19 11.89
C TYR A 32 0.86 14.35 10.92
N SER A 33 2.05 14.37 10.35
CA SER A 33 2.41 15.31 9.28
C SER A 33 1.80 14.84 7.97
N LEU A 34 1.45 15.77 7.08
CA LEU A 34 1.03 15.39 5.73
C LEU A 34 2.12 14.52 5.08
N PRO A 35 1.74 13.40 4.46
CA PRO A 35 2.66 12.62 3.65
C PRO A 35 3.39 13.49 2.62
N LEU A 36 4.58 13.07 2.20
CA LEU A 36 5.44 13.83 1.29
C LEU A 36 4.69 14.35 0.05
N ILE A 37 3.82 13.52 -0.50
CA ILE A 37 3.03 13.81 -1.70
C ILE A 37 2.10 15.03 -1.55
N TYR A 38 1.73 15.38 -0.31
CA TYR A 38 0.86 16.53 -0.02
C TYR A 38 1.64 17.75 0.49
N GLN A 39 2.96 17.66 0.50
CA GLN A 39 3.83 18.79 0.83
C GLN A 39 4.08 19.67 -0.42
N PRO A 40 4.54 20.91 -0.27
CA PRO A 40 4.91 21.74 -1.40
C PRO A 40 5.91 21.03 -2.31
N PHE A 41 5.66 21.08 -3.62
CA PHE A 41 6.50 20.44 -4.60
C PHE A 41 7.91 21.04 -4.64
N ASP A 42 8.92 20.18 -4.58
CA ASP A 42 10.32 20.52 -4.74
C ASP A 42 10.89 19.76 -5.95
N ALA A 43 11.17 20.47 -7.02
CA ALA A 43 11.68 19.90 -8.26
C ALA A 43 13.08 19.28 -8.14
N SER A 44 13.83 19.56 -7.08
CA SER A 44 15.12 18.95 -6.80
C SER A 44 14.99 17.54 -6.19
N GLN A 45 13.83 17.19 -5.66
CA GLN A 45 13.56 15.94 -4.96
C GLN A 45 13.03 14.87 -5.91
N ARG A 46 13.78 13.79 -6.07
CA ARG A 46 13.39 12.63 -6.87
C ARG A 46 12.03 12.03 -6.47
N SER A 47 11.76 11.99 -5.17
CA SER A 47 10.50 11.50 -4.61
C SER A 47 9.30 12.30 -5.10
N HIS A 48 9.41 13.64 -5.16
CA HIS A 48 8.33 14.51 -5.63
C HIS A 48 7.99 14.28 -7.12
N TRP A 49 9.00 14.03 -7.95
CA TRP A 49 8.77 13.62 -9.34
C TRP A 49 8.07 12.27 -9.44
N ARG A 50 8.49 11.30 -8.63
CA ARG A 50 7.84 9.98 -8.58
C ARG A 50 6.38 10.08 -8.17
N ASP A 51 6.07 10.97 -7.22
CA ASP A 51 4.69 11.21 -6.78
C ASP A 51 3.84 11.79 -7.90
N ARG A 52 4.39 12.71 -8.71
CA ARG A 52 3.72 13.18 -9.94
C ARG A 52 3.53 12.04 -10.95
N GLY A 53 4.53 11.18 -11.09
CA GLY A 53 4.44 9.96 -11.90
C GLY A 53 3.33 9.03 -11.42
N SER A 54 3.14 8.86 -10.13
CA SER A 54 2.05 8.07 -9.55
C SER A 54 0.68 8.69 -9.81
N LEU A 55 0.55 10.01 -9.64
CA LEU A 55 -0.68 10.73 -9.96
C LEU A 55 -1.12 10.43 -11.40
N PHE A 56 -0.23 10.66 -12.35
CA PHE A 56 -0.57 10.47 -13.76
C PHE A 56 -0.74 9.00 -14.13
N ASP A 57 -0.06 8.09 -13.43
CA ASP A 57 -0.28 6.64 -13.57
C ASP A 57 -1.74 6.29 -13.26
N PHE A 58 -2.21 6.58 -12.06
CA PHE A 58 -3.57 6.24 -11.65
C PHE A 58 -4.61 7.00 -12.49
N LEU A 59 -4.39 8.29 -12.74
CA LEU A 59 -5.32 9.11 -13.51
C LEU A 59 -5.52 8.59 -14.95
N PHE A 60 -4.43 8.32 -15.65
CA PHE A 60 -4.52 7.93 -17.07
C PHE A 60 -4.83 6.45 -17.26
N SER A 61 -4.39 5.56 -16.39
CA SER A 61 -4.70 4.14 -16.49
C SER A 61 -6.20 3.83 -16.43
N VAL A 62 -6.95 4.67 -15.70
CA VAL A 62 -8.42 4.51 -15.56
C VAL A 62 -9.21 5.53 -16.40
N ASP A 63 -8.54 6.27 -17.31
CA ASP A 63 -9.16 7.38 -18.07
C ASP A 63 -9.92 8.35 -17.17
N GLY A 64 -9.32 8.72 -16.02
CA GLY A 64 -10.01 9.33 -14.89
C GLY A 64 -10.30 10.83 -15.00
N GLU A 65 -9.80 11.53 -16.03
CA GLU A 65 -9.98 12.99 -16.16
C GLU A 65 -11.46 13.37 -16.23
N GLY A 66 -11.92 14.17 -15.27
CA GLY A 66 -13.32 14.62 -15.17
C GLY A 66 -14.33 13.53 -14.79
N LYS A 67 -13.90 12.32 -14.44
CA LYS A 67 -14.76 11.17 -14.19
C LYS A 67 -14.98 10.90 -12.71
N ARG A 68 -15.94 10.01 -12.42
CA ARG A 68 -16.25 9.52 -11.07
C ARG A 68 -15.45 8.26 -10.78
N LEU A 69 -14.54 8.34 -9.83
CA LEU A 69 -13.59 7.30 -9.51
C LEU A 69 -13.83 6.70 -8.12
N LEU A 70 -13.56 5.41 -8.00
CA LEU A 70 -13.42 4.71 -6.71
C LEU A 70 -11.94 4.52 -6.41
N ASP A 71 -11.52 4.81 -5.18
CA ASP A 71 -10.23 4.41 -4.64
C ASP A 71 -10.45 3.40 -3.52
N PHE A 72 -9.98 2.18 -3.72
CA PHE A 72 -10.16 1.07 -2.79
C PHE A 72 -8.92 0.95 -1.89
N GLY A 73 -9.08 1.27 -0.60
CA GLY A 73 -8.02 1.30 0.38
C GLY A 73 -7.10 2.53 0.24
N PRO A 74 -7.66 3.77 0.32
CA PRO A 74 -6.89 5.02 0.14
C PRO A 74 -5.86 5.29 1.25
N GLY A 75 -5.87 4.52 2.33
CA GLY A 75 -4.92 4.70 3.42
C GLY A 75 -5.03 6.09 4.06
N ASP A 76 -4.05 6.96 3.83
CA ASP A 76 -4.03 8.36 4.27
C ASP A 76 -4.58 9.36 3.23
N GLY A 77 -5.16 8.84 2.15
CA GLY A 77 -5.74 9.59 1.04
C GLY A 77 -4.93 9.49 -0.26
N TRP A 78 -3.96 8.58 -0.34
CA TRP A 78 -3.19 8.34 -1.57
C TRP A 78 -3.72 7.08 -2.29
N PRO A 79 -4.01 7.11 -3.62
CA PRO A 79 -3.86 8.25 -4.55
C PRO A 79 -5.07 9.19 -4.64
N SER A 80 -6.16 8.97 -3.89
CA SER A 80 -7.40 9.77 -3.97
C SER A 80 -7.15 11.27 -4.06
N LEU A 81 -6.41 11.82 -3.08
CA LEU A 81 -6.27 13.27 -2.93
C LEU A 81 -5.37 13.90 -3.99
N ILE A 82 -4.44 13.16 -4.59
CA ILE A 82 -3.62 13.68 -5.69
C ILE A 82 -4.34 13.60 -7.03
N VAL A 83 -5.28 12.66 -7.20
CA VAL A 83 -6.09 12.49 -8.41
C VAL A 83 -7.31 13.41 -8.41
N ALA A 84 -7.88 13.71 -7.23
CA ALA A 84 -9.11 14.49 -7.09
C ALA A 84 -9.11 15.83 -7.85
N PRO A 85 -8.03 16.63 -7.89
CA PRO A 85 -8.02 17.90 -8.65
C PRO A 85 -8.25 17.74 -10.16
N PHE A 86 -8.08 16.54 -10.71
CA PHE A 86 -8.24 16.23 -12.12
C PHE A 86 -9.48 15.38 -12.42
N ALA A 87 -10.06 14.76 -11.41
CA ALA A 87 -11.27 13.93 -11.51
C ALA A 87 -12.55 14.77 -11.31
N GLY A 88 -13.69 14.22 -11.70
CA GLY A 88 -14.99 14.82 -11.41
C GLY A 88 -15.39 14.61 -9.94
N GLU A 89 -15.25 13.38 -9.45
CA GLU A 89 -15.46 12.98 -8.05
C GLU A 89 -14.55 11.79 -7.73
N VAL A 90 -13.98 11.76 -6.53
CA VAL A 90 -13.28 10.58 -6.01
C VAL A 90 -13.97 10.10 -4.73
N ILE A 91 -14.29 8.81 -4.67
CA ILE A 91 -14.80 8.16 -3.46
C ILE A 91 -13.77 7.15 -2.99
N GLY A 92 -13.21 7.37 -1.81
CA GLY A 92 -12.32 6.41 -1.15
C GLY A 92 -13.12 5.52 -0.20
N VAL A 93 -12.87 4.20 -0.22
CA VAL A 93 -13.42 3.27 0.76
C VAL A 93 -12.29 2.58 1.51
N ASP A 94 -12.38 2.56 2.83
CA ASP A 94 -11.36 1.94 3.68
C ASP A 94 -12.01 1.14 4.80
N GLY A 95 -11.36 0.04 5.19
CA GLY A 95 -11.76 -0.81 6.30
C GLY A 95 -11.40 -0.25 7.69
N SER A 96 -10.69 0.86 7.74
CA SER A 96 -10.29 1.54 8.97
C SER A 96 -11.06 2.86 9.14
N ARG A 97 -11.83 3.00 10.23
CA ARG A 97 -12.49 4.26 10.59
C ARG A 97 -11.48 5.39 10.75
N ARG A 98 -10.34 5.08 11.36
CA ARG A 98 -9.27 6.05 11.56
C ARG A 98 -8.67 6.54 10.24
N ARG A 99 -8.48 5.65 9.26
CA ARG A 99 -8.02 6.06 7.92
C ARG A 99 -9.02 6.98 7.23
N VAL A 100 -10.31 6.67 7.31
CA VAL A 100 -11.38 7.53 6.78
C VAL A 100 -11.34 8.92 7.41
N GLU A 101 -11.14 9.04 8.73
CA GLU A 101 -10.97 10.32 9.42
C GLU A 101 -9.74 11.07 8.92
N VAL A 102 -8.59 10.40 8.83
CA VAL A 102 -7.32 11.00 8.34
C VAL A 102 -7.47 11.49 6.90
N CYS A 103 -8.04 10.68 6.01
CA CYS A 103 -8.32 11.09 4.63
C CYS A 103 -9.22 12.34 4.58
N THR A 104 -10.27 12.37 5.38
CA THR A 104 -11.21 13.50 5.44
C THR A 104 -10.51 14.77 5.96
N GLN A 105 -9.70 14.64 7.00
CA GLN A 105 -8.90 15.75 7.52
C GLN A 105 -7.88 16.25 6.48
N ASN A 106 -7.19 15.34 5.79
CA ASN A 106 -6.24 15.70 4.74
C ASN A 106 -6.93 16.39 3.56
N ALA A 107 -8.11 15.92 3.13
CA ALA A 107 -8.91 16.59 2.10
C ALA A 107 -9.23 18.04 2.50
N CYS A 108 -9.69 18.23 3.75
CA CYS A 108 -9.98 19.56 4.29
C CYS A 108 -8.73 20.45 4.32
N ARG A 109 -7.60 19.95 4.82
CA ARG A 109 -6.31 20.70 4.87
C ARG A 109 -5.81 21.11 3.49
N LEU A 110 -6.08 20.30 2.46
CA LEU A 110 -5.67 20.55 1.08
C LEU A 110 -6.71 21.36 0.27
N GLY A 111 -7.88 21.67 0.85
CA GLY A 111 -8.96 22.36 0.16
C GLY A 111 -9.63 21.53 -0.93
N ILE A 112 -9.55 20.20 -0.85
CA ILE A 112 -10.15 19.27 -1.83
C ILE A 112 -11.60 19.02 -1.42
N SER A 113 -12.56 19.43 -2.26
CA SER A 113 -14.01 19.32 -1.99
C SER A 113 -14.69 18.21 -2.77
N ASN A 114 -14.08 17.65 -3.79
CA ASN A 114 -14.63 16.61 -4.64
C ASN A 114 -14.11 15.19 -4.32
N ALA A 115 -13.45 15.01 -3.17
CA ALA A 115 -13.10 13.72 -2.61
C ALA A 115 -13.87 13.48 -1.31
N ARG A 116 -14.43 12.27 -1.14
CA ARG A 116 -15.08 11.84 0.09
C ARG A 116 -14.67 10.42 0.45
N PHE A 117 -14.68 10.10 1.74
CA PHE A 117 -14.18 8.84 2.26
C PHE A 117 -15.25 8.14 3.09
N ILE A 118 -15.38 6.82 2.93
CA ILE A 118 -16.41 6.01 3.53
C ILE A 118 -15.77 4.78 4.18
N TYR A 119 -16.17 4.51 5.41
CA TYR A 119 -15.85 3.26 6.09
C TYR A 119 -16.71 2.12 5.53
N VAL A 120 -16.07 1.01 5.20
CA VAL A 120 -16.74 -0.26 4.84
C VAL A 120 -16.06 -1.37 5.62
N GLU A 121 -16.83 -2.16 6.36
CA GLU A 121 -16.30 -3.30 7.10
C GLU A 121 -15.58 -4.27 6.16
N PRO A 122 -14.34 -4.73 6.49
CA PRO A 122 -13.61 -5.65 5.65
C PRO A 122 -14.41 -6.94 5.37
N GLY A 123 -14.61 -7.24 4.08
CA GLY A 123 -15.38 -8.39 3.63
C GLY A 123 -16.86 -8.12 3.33
N GLU A 124 -17.39 -6.96 3.73
CA GLU A 124 -18.75 -6.57 3.38
C GLU A 124 -18.84 -6.02 1.95
N PRO A 125 -20.01 -6.16 1.30
CA PRO A 125 -20.26 -5.57 -0.02
C PRO A 125 -20.10 -4.06 -0.02
N LEU A 126 -19.60 -3.50 -1.13
CA LEU A 126 -19.49 -2.06 -1.29
C LEU A 126 -20.89 -1.41 -1.36
N PRO A 127 -21.14 -0.32 -0.61
CA PRO A 127 -22.47 0.32 -0.50
C PRO A 127 -22.83 1.18 -1.73
N PHE A 128 -22.56 0.66 -2.92
CA PHE A 128 -22.85 1.31 -4.20
C PHE A 128 -23.64 0.40 -5.12
N PRO A 129 -24.53 0.96 -5.94
CA PRO A 129 -25.18 0.22 -7.02
C PRO A 129 -24.14 -0.31 -8.04
N ASP A 130 -24.58 -1.30 -8.82
CA ASP A 130 -23.82 -1.78 -9.96
C ASP A 130 -23.51 -0.64 -10.93
N SER A 131 -22.36 -0.70 -11.59
CA SER A 131 -21.98 0.25 -12.65
C SER A 131 -22.01 1.73 -12.18
N THR A 132 -21.50 2.00 -10.98
CA THR A 132 -21.47 3.36 -10.38
C THR A 132 -20.28 4.19 -10.83
N PHE A 133 -19.11 3.55 -10.98
CA PHE A 133 -17.82 4.24 -11.21
C PHE A 133 -17.32 4.09 -12.63
N ASP A 134 -16.73 5.15 -13.16
CA ASP A 134 -16.09 5.15 -14.48
C ASP A 134 -14.70 4.48 -14.44
N GLY A 135 -14.02 4.55 -13.28
CA GLY A 135 -12.72 3.94 -13.04
C GLY A 135 -12.54 3.54 -11.58
N VAL A 136 -11.67 2.56 -11.34
CA VAL A 136 -11.33 2.08 -9.99
C VAL A 136 -9.82 2.04 -9.84
N MET A 137 -9.33 2.55 -8.71
CA MET A 137 -7.93 2.51 -8.30
C MET A 137 -7.79 1.65 -7.05
N ALA A 138 -6.73 0.85 -6.96
CA ALA A 138 -6.42 0.04 -5.78
C ALA A 138 -4.90 -0.07 -5.62
N ALA A 139 -4.37 0.54 -4.58
CA ALA A 139 -2.92 0.58 -4.33
C ALA A 139 -2.56 -0.28 -3.11
N THR A 140 -2.02 -1.48 -3.34
CA THR A 140 -1.62 -2.44 -2.28
C THR A 140 -2.71 -2.69 -1.23
N SER A 141 -3.94 -2.84 -1.67
CA SER A 141 -5.12 -2.93 -0.81
C SER A 141 -5.95 -4.20 -1.05
N VAL A 142 -6.07 -4.67 -2.29
CA VAL A 142 -6.89 -5.84 -2.62
C VAL A 142 -6.37 -7.10 -1.93
N GLU A 143 -5.06 -7.34 -1.96
CA GLU A 143 -4.41 -8.48 -1.32
C GLU A 143 -4.48 -8.47 0.20
N GLN A 144 -4.76 -7.32 0.80
CA GLN A 144 -4.90 -7.17 2.25
C GLN A 144 -6.30 -7.48 2.77
N THR A 145 -7.26 -7.69 1.89
CA THR A 145 -8.63 -8.04 2.28
C THR A 145 -8.76 -9.50 2.71
N PRO A 146 -9.76 -9.86 3.52
CA PRO A 146 -10.00 -11.24 3.95
C PRO A 146 -10.20 -12.23 2.79
N ASP A 147 -10.87 -11.79 1.71
CA ASP A 147 -11.05 -12.53 0.46
C ASP A 147 -10.80 -11.61 -0.74
N PRO A 148 -9.55 -11.57 -1.27
CA PRO A 148 -9.21 -10.75 -2.43
C PRO A 148 -10.05 -11.03 -3.67
N ARG A 149 -10.51 -12.27 -3.87
CA ARG A 149 -11.37 -12.62 -5.02
C ARG A 149 -12.79 -12.10 -4.86
N ALA A 150 -13.33 -12.13 -3.66
CA ALA A 150 -14.62 -11.49 -3.36
C ALA A 150 -14.52 -9.97 -3.56
N THR A 151 -13.43 -9.36 -3.10
CA THR A 151 -13.14 -7.93 -3.32
C THR A 151 -13.10 -7.60 -4.81
N LEU A 152 -12.39 -8.36 -5.62
CA LEU A 152 -12.36 -8.14 -7.07
C LEU A 152 -13.75 -8.28 -7.72
N ARG A 153 -14.62 -9.19 -7.25
CA ARG A 153 -16.02 -9.28 -7.72
C ARG A 153 -16.81 -8.01 -7.41
N GLU A 154 -16.64 -7.45 -6.22
CA GLU A 154 -17.28 -6.19 -5.85
C GLU A 154 -16.74 -5.00 -6.66
N LEU A 155 -15.42 -4.90 -6.87
CA LEU A 155 -14.84 -3.87 -7.74
C LEU A 155 -15.35 -3.99 -9.18
N TYR A 156 -15.47 -5.21 -9.69
CA TYR A 156 -16.10 -5.47 -11.00
C TYR A 156 -17.56 -5.03 -11.03
N ARG A 157 -18.35 -5.37 -10.03
CA ARG A 157 -19.78 -5.04 -9.94
C ARG A 157 -20.01 -3.52 -9.99
N VAL A 158 -19.24 -2.75 -9.22
CA VAL A 158 -19.42 -1.29 -9.11
C VAL A 158 -18.80 -0.50 -10.27
N LEU A 159 -17.89 -1.09 -11.03
CA LEU A 159 -17.28 -0.47 -12.21
C LEU A 159 -18.26 -0.52 -13.38
N LYS A 160 -18.38 0.52 -14.18
CA LYS A 160 -19.23 0.56 -15.38
C LYS A 160 -18.67 -0.38 -16.48
N PRO A 161 -19.52 -0.91 -17.36
CA PRO A 161 -19.04 -1.58 -18.59
C PRO A 161 -18.08 -0.68 -19.38
N GLY A 162 -16.94 -1.23 -19.78
CA GLY A 162 -15.84 -0.48 -20.42
C GLY A 162 -15.00 0.37 -19.46
N GLY A 163 -15.35 0.43 -18.18
CA GLY A 163 -14.54 1.06 -17.14
C GLY A 163 -13.27 0.28 -16.85
N ARG A 164 -12.27 0.95 -16.28
CA ARG A 164 -10.94 0.38 -16.03
C ARG A 164 -10.63 0.31 -14.54
N LEU A 165 -10.00 -0.80 -14.16
CA LEU A 165 -9.42 -1.03 -12.85
C LEU A 165 -7.89 -0.93 -12.96
N ARG A 166 -7.26 -0.11 -12.11
CA ARG A 166 -5.81 -0.04 -11.95
C ARG A 166 -5.42 -0.59 -10.58
N ILE A 167 -4.58 -1.63 -10.58
CA ILE A 167 -4.04 -2.23 -9.36
C ILE A 167 -2.54 -2.02 -9.30
N ALA A 168 -2.04 -1.49 -8.17
CA ALA A 168 -0.67 -1.68 -7.73
C ALA A 168 -0.69 -2.76 -6.63
N TYR A 169 0.17 -3.78 -6.72
CA TYR A 169 0.22 -4.87 -5.75
C TYR A 169 1.64 -5.08 -5.20
N GLU A 170 1.74 -5.73 -4.07
CA GLU A 170 3.05 -6.10 -3.52
C GLU A 170 3.63 -7.28 -4.31
N ALA A 171 4.76 -7.05 -5.01
CA ALA A 171 5.31 -8.04 -5.92
C ALA A 171 6.09 -9.13 -5.19
N LEU A 172 5.64 -10.38 -5.27
CA LEU A 172 6.39 -11.55 -4.78
C LEU A 172 7.77 -11.69 -5.41
N SER A 173 7.94 -11.21 -6.65
CA SER A 173 9.20 -11.32 -7.39
C SER A 173 10.40 -10.70 -6.67
N ILE A 174 10.17 -9.65 -5.88
CA ILE A 174 11.25 -9.01 -5.09
C ILE A 174 11.80 -9.92 -3.98
N TYR A 175 11.02 -10.93 -3.55
CA TYR A 175 11.40 -11.84 -2.47
C TYR A 175 11.96 -13.18 -2.98
N ARG A 176 11.89 -13.49 -4.28
CA ARG A 176 12.26 -14.79 -4.85
C ARG A 176 13.73 -15.18 -4.64
N GLY A 177 14.63 -14.23 -4.64
CA GLY A 177 16.07 -14.46 -4.40
C GLY A 177 16.56 -13.97 -3.04
N GLY A 178 15.66 -13.52 -2.16
CA GLY A 178 16.00 -12.71 -1.00
C GLY A 178 15.27 -13.06 0.28
N GLN A 179 14.96 -12.03 1.04
CA GLN A 179 14.45 -12.14 2.40
C GLN A 179 13.02 -12.68 2.45
N LYS A 180 12.88 -13.99 2.63
CA LYS A 180 11.60 -14.61 2.98
C LYS A 180 11.13 -14.16 4.36
N ARG A 181 12.09 -13.84 5.24
CA ARG A 181 11.88 -13.41 6.63
C ARG A 181 12.46 -12.03 6.84
N GLU A 182 11.72 -11.18 7.49
CA GLU A 182 12.07 -9.79 7.76
C GLU A 182 11.64 -9.42 9.18
N ALA A 183 12.39 -8.53 9.81
CA ALA A 183 12.08 -8.00 11.13
C ALA A 183 12.12 -6.47 11.10
N ARG A 184 11.18 -5.84 11.81
CA ARG A 184 11.13 -4.40 12.01
C ARG A 184 10.83 -4.09 13.48
N LEU A 185 11.53 -3.12 14.03
CA LEU A 185 11.30 -2.62 15.38
C LEU A 185 10.73 -1.20 15.28
N ASP A 186 9.54 -1.00 15.81
CA ASP A 186 8.84 0.27 15.79
C ASP A 186 8.78 0.85 17.22
N LYS A 187 9.17 2.10 17.39
CA LYS A 187 8.97 2.85 18.63
C LYS A 187 7.53 3.35 18.64
N ILE A 188 6.78 2.98 19.67
CA ILE A 188 5.40 3.41 19.85
C ILE A 188 5.34 4.66 20.72
N ASP A 189 6.00 4.61 21.89
CA ASP A 189 6.16 5.73 22.79
C ASP A 189 7.49 5.58 23.58
N GLU A 190 7.66 6.34 24.67
CA GLU A 190 8.87 6.32 25.50
C GLU A 190 9.06 4.99 26.25
N HIS A 191 7.99 4.24 26.46
CA HIS A 191 7.97 3.03 27.31
C HIS A 191 7.54 1.77 26.56
N THR A 192 7.15 1.91 25.29
CA THR A 192 6.58 0.81 24.49
C THR A 192 7.28 0.70 23.15
N CYS A 193 7.70 -0.50 22.82
CA CYS A 193 8.18 -0.80 21.50
C CYS A 193 7.49 -2.05 20.90
N ARG A 194 7.62 -2.22 19.61
CA ARG A 194 6.91 -3.25 18.88
C ARG A 194 7.84 -3.89 17.85
N LEU A 195 7.97 -5.22 17.96
CA LEU A 195 8.67 -6.04 16.97
C LEU A 195 7.63 -6.61 16.00
N VAL A 196 7.82 -6.33 14.72
CA VAL A 196 7.02 -6.89 13.62
C VAL A 196 7.88 -7.88 12.85
N LEU A 197 7.41 -9.12 12.72
CA LEU A 197 8.10 -10.19 12.02
C LEU A 197 7.27 -10.63 10.82
N TYR A 198 7.91 -10.81 9.68
CA TYR A 198 7.30 -11.34 8.46
C TYR A 198 7.88 -12.71 8.13
N ASP A 199 7.02 -13.67 7.84
CA ASP A 199 7.37 -14.97 7.25
C ASP A 199 6.58 -15.13 5.94
N ARG A 200 7.26 -14.94 4.81
CA ARG A 200 6.66 -15.00 3.48
C ARG A 200 6.79 -16.39 2.89
N HIS A 201 5.66 -17.02 2.66
CA HIS A 201 5.54 -18.33 2.05
C HIS A 201 5.35 -18.16 0.53
N ILE A 202 6.43 -17.85 -0.18
CA ILE A 202 6.40 -17.45 -1.59
C ILE A 202 5.74 -18.51 -2.48
N ASP A 203 6.05 -19.78 -2.27
CA ASP A 203 5.50 -20.89 -3.07
C ASP A 203 4.00 -21.12 -2.81
N ARG A 204 3.49 -20.65 -1.69
CA ARG A 204 2.07 -20.77 -1.28
C ARG A 204 1.32 -19.46 -1.38
N GLU A 205 2.01 -18.40 -1.77
CA GLU A 205 1.45 -17.07 -2.00
C GLU A 205 0.69 -16.48 -0.80
N TYR A 206 1.25 -16.62 0.39
CA TYR A 206 0.78 -15.93 1.59
C TYR A 206 1.94 -15.48 2.47
N ALA A 207 1.67 -14.52 3.34
CA ALA A 207 2.56 -14.08 4.40
C ALA A 207 1.89 -14.27 5.76
N THR A 208 2.65 -14.74 6.74
CA THR A 208 2.28 -14.68 8.15
C THR A 208 3.08 -13.57 8.81
N MET A 209 2.38 -12.71 9.52
CA MET A 209 3.00 -11.57 10.20
C MET A 209 2.70 -11.68 11.69
N TYR A 210 3.73 -11.44 12.51
CA TYR A 210 3.61 -11.41 13.95
C TYR A 210 3.93 -10.03 14.47
N LYS A 211 3.20 -9.57 15.46
CA LYS A 211 3.40 -8.31 16.15
C LYS A 211 3.54 -8.61 17.64
N ILE A 212 4.70 -8.28 18.21
CA ILE A 212 5.01 -8.49 19.62
C ILE A 212 5.25 -7.13 20.26
N THR A 213 4.44 -6.78 21.24
CA THR A 213 4.52 -5.50 21.95
C THR A 213 5.25 -5.69 23.28
N PHE A 214 6.25 -4.86 23.52
CA PHE A 214 7.06 -4.85 24.74
C PHE A 214 6.79 -3.57 25.53
N ALA A 215 6.53 -3.69 26.85
CA ALA A 215 6.43 -2.57 27.78
C ALA A 215 7.83 -2.15 28.28
N VAL A 216 8.71 -1.77 27.34
CA VAL A 216 10.06 -1.26 27.61
C VAL A 216 10.45 -0.28 26.50
N PRO A 217 11.37 0.67 26.77
CA PRO A 217 11.89 1.59 25.76
C PRO A 217 12.49 0.85 24.55
N CYS A 218 12.26 1.39 23.36
CA CYS A 218 12.72 0.80 22.10
C CYS A 218 14.25 0.64 22.07
N GLU A 219 14.97 1.57 22.65
CA GLU A 219 16.43 1.59 22.76
C GLU A 219 16.97 0.38 23.53
N LYS A 220 16.23 -0.09 24.53
CA LYS A 220 16.60 -1.29 25.32
C LYS A 220 16.50 -2.55 24.47
N VAL A 221 15.43 -2.70 23.70
CA VAL A 221 15.25 -3.84 22.78
C VAL A 221 16.26 -3.79 21.64
N ALA A 222 16.45 -2.62 21.03
CA ALA A 222 17.44 -2.41 19.97
C ALA A 222 18.86 -2.74 20.43
N GLY A 223 19.25 -2.33 21.65
CA GLY A 223 20.56 -2.60 22.23
C GLY A 223 20.87 -4.09 22.37
N SER A 224 19.86 -4.93 22.67
CA SER A 224 20.02 -6.40 22.76
C SER A 224 20.09 -7.07 21.37
N LEU A 225 19.66 -6.40 20.30
CA LEU A 225 19.71 -6.89 18.93
C LEU A 225 21.04 -6.53 18.20
N GLY A 226 21.91 -5.77 18.87
CA GLY A 226 23.16 -5.26 18.32
C GLY A 226 22.98 -3.97 17.52
N GLU A 227 24.10 -3.31 17.16
CA GLU A 227 24.11 -2.12 16.30
C GLU A 227 23.70 -2.49 14.87
N GLY A 228 22.45 -2.81 14.68
CA GLY A 228 21.89 -3.07 13.36
C GLY A 228 21.07 -1.85 12.91
N GLY A 229 21.51 -1.20 11.84
CA GLY A 229 20.67 -0.22 11.16
C GLY A 229 19.39 -0.88 10.62
N TYR A 230 18.44 -0.06 10.20
CA TYR A 230 17.23 -0.54 9.54
C TYR A 230 17.56 -1.02 8.08
N PRO A 231 17.08 -2.19 7.62
CA PRO A 231 16.24 -3.17 8.33
C PRO A 231 17.04 -4.05 9.30
N LEU A 232 16.37 -4.47 10.41
CA LEU A 232 16.98 -5.39 11.36
C LEU A 232 17.30 -6.73 10.70
N PRO A 233 18.53 -7.28 10.89
CA PRO A 233 18.80 -8.63 10.44
C PRO A 233 17.87 -9.62 11.15
N PHE A 234 17.05 -10.35 10.40
CA PHE A 234 16.14 -11.33 11.00
C PHE A 234 16.87 -12.37 11.86
N THR A 235 18.11 -12.67 11.54
CA THR A 235 18.97 -13.61 12.27
C THR A 235 19.31 -13.16 13.70
N SER A 236 19.18 -11.87 14.03
CA SER A 236 19.37 -11.37 15.38
C SER A 236 18.18 -11.67 16.30
N ILE A 237 17.02 -11.97 15.72
CA ILE A 237 15.83 -12.36 16.47
C ILE A 237 15.93 -13.86 16.80
N THR A 238 16.26 -14.17 18.02
CA THR A 238 16.47 -15.54 18.48
C THR A 238 15.52 -15.92 19.61
N VAL A 239 15.35 -17.23 19.87
CA VAL A 239 14.57 -17.69 21.02
C VAL A 239 15.14 -17.14 22.34
N PRO A 240 16.46 -17.17 22.61
CA PRO A 240 17.02 -16.55 23.82
C PRO A 240 16.68 -15.06 23.97
N PHE A 241 16.71 -14.29 22.88
CA PHE A 241 16.29 -12.89 22.88
C PHE A 241 14.82 -12.76 23.30
N LEU A 242 13.91 -13.54 22.73
CA LEU A 242 12.49 -13.48 23.09
C LEU A 242 12.23 -13.93 24.53
N GLU A 243 12.97 -14.93 25.04
CA GLU A 243 12.88 -15.36 26.44
C GLU A 243 13.38 -14.28 27.41
N GLU A 244 14.46 -13.56 27.07
CA GLU A 244 14.96 -12.42 27.86
C GLU A 244 13.88 -11.34 28.05
N PHE A 245 13.18 -11.00 26.94
CA PHE A 245 12.14 -9.96 26.96
C PHE A 245 10.75 -10.46 27.31
N ARG A 246 10.56 -11.78 27.50
CA ARG A 246 9.24 -12.37 27.79
C ARG A 246 8.49 -11.68 28.93
N PRO A 247 9.12 -11.28 30.06
CA PRO A 247 8.41 -10.61 31.16
C PRO A 247 7.87 -9.23 30.78
N SER A 248 8.36 -8.62 29.71
CA SER A 248 7.92 -7.32 29.21
C SER A 248 6.91 -7.40 28.06
N ILE A 249 6.60 -8.60 27.57
CA ILE A 249 5.63 -8.78 26.49
C ILE A 249 4.21 -8.55 27.02
N THR A 250 3.52 -7.57 26.46
CA THR A 250 2.15 -7.19 26.85
C THR A 250 1.09 -7.59 25.83
N GLY A 251 1.49 -7.92 24.61
CA GLY A 251 0.55 -8.35 23.58
C GLY A 251 1.25 -9.01 22.40
N THR A 252 0.56 -9.98 21.80
CA THR A 252 1.04 -10.66 20.60
C THR A 252 -0.12 -10.90 19.65
N LEU A 253 0.05 -10.43 18.41
CA LEU A 253 -0.92 -10.60 17.32
C LEU A 253 -0.30 -11.43 16.19
N VAL A 254 -1.14 -12.17 15.49
CA VAL A 254 -0.78 -12.83 14.23
C VAL A 254 -1.81 -12.49 13.16
N CYS A 255 -1.32 -12.11 11.97
CA CYS A 255 -2.14 -11.87 10.79
C CYS A 255 -1.63 -12.73 9.63
N LYS A 256 -2.56 -13.30 8.85
CA LYS A 256 -2.25 -14.05 7.63
C LYS A 256 -2.92 -13.39 6.46
N LEU A 257 -2.12 -12.99 5.47
CA LEU A 257 -2.60 -12.30 4.27
C LEU A 257 -2.21 -13.07 3.01
N ALA A 258 -3.05 -12.96 1.98
CA ALA A 258 -2.66 -13.35 0.64
C ALA A 258 -1.47 -12.48 0.19
N HIS A 259 -0.51 -13.12 -0.48
CA HIS A 259 0.61 -12.44 -1.12
C HIS A 259 0.75 -12.98 -2.55
N PRO A 260 -0.23 -12.67 -3.42
CA PRO A 260 -0.36 -13.28 -4.72
C PRO A 260 0.75 -12.84 -5.67
N SER A 261 1.18 -13.75 -6.53
CA SER A 261 1.99 -13.40 -7.69
C SER A 261 1.17 -12.61 -8.71
N GLY A 262 1.84 -11.91 -9.63
CA GLY A 262 1.18 -11.26 -10.74
C GLY A 262 0.36 -12.24 -11.59
N ARG A 263 0.80 -13.49 -11.73
CA ARG A 263 0.06 -14.54 -12.44
C ARG A 263 -1.25 -14.90 -11.74
N THR A 264 -1.22 -14.99 -10.44
CA THR A 264 -2.40 -15.27 -9.63
C THR A 264 -3.39 -14.11 -9.70
N PHE A 265 -2.93 -12.86 -9.61
CA PHE A 265 -3.80 -11.71 -9.84
C PHE A 265 -4.45 -11.72 -11.22
N VAL A 266 -3.69 -11.97 -12.27
CA VAL A 266 -4.24 -12.10 -13.64
C VAL A 266 -5.28 -13.20 -13.73
N SER A 267 -5.04 -14.35 -13.08
CA SER A 267 -6.03 -15.44 -13.04
C SER A 267 -7.31 -15.01 -12.33
N TRP A 268 -7.20 -14.39 -11.15
CA TRP A 268 -8.36 -13.90 -10.39
C TRP A 268 -9.19 -12.88 -11.15
N LEU A 269 -8.53 -11.95 -11.84
CA LEU A 269 -9.21 -10.95 -12.67
C LEU A 269 -10.00 -11.62 -13.81
N ARG A 270 -9.41 -12.62 -14.49
CA ARG A 270 -10.11 -13.38 -15.54
C ARG A 270 -11.31 -14.15 -14.99
N ASP A 271 -11.13 -14.85 -13.87
CA ASP A 271 -12.19 -15.63 -13.22
C ASP A 271 -13.39 -14.76 -12.82
N VAL A 272 -13.15 -13.50 -12.49
CA VAL A 272 -14.18 -12.52 -12.14
C VAL A 272 -14.90 -11.99 -13.40
N GLY A 273 -14.26 -12.00 -14.55
CA GLY A 273 -14.82 -11.54 -15.82
C GLY A 273 -14.17 -10.32 -16.44
N PHE A 274 -13.11 -9.79 -15.82
CA PHE A 274 -12.31 -8.71 -16.43
C PHE A 274 -11.67 -9.15 -17.74
N GLN A 275 -11.61 -8.24 -18.69
CA GLN A 275 -11.00 -8.41 -20.00
C GLN A 275 -9.79 -7.49 -20.13
N GLU A 276 -9.03 -7.61 -21.22
CA GLU A 276 -7.87 -6.76 -21.52
C GLU A 276 -6.94 -6.56 -20.31
N ILE A 277 -6.61 -7.65 -19.61
CA ILE A 277 -5.75 -7.58 -18.43
C ILE A 277 -4.31 -7.39 -18.87
N ILE A 278 -3.77 -6.20 -18.60
CA ILE A 278 -2.46 -5.76 -19.09
C ILE A 278 -1.54 -5.49 -17.90
N PRO A 279 -0.49 -6.30 -17.70
CA PRO A 279 0.66 -5.87 -16.91
C PRO A 279 1.33 -4.69 -17.61
N SER A 280 1.58 -3.62 -16.91
CA SER A 280 2.13 -2.41 -17.52
C SER A 280 3.22 -1.77 -16.67
N HIS A 281 3.92 -0.80 -17.24
CA HIS A 281 4.93 -0.06 -16.49
C HIS A 281 4.32 0.83 -15.43
N SER A 282 5.07 1.06 -14.35
CA SER A 282 4.72 2.03 -13.31
C SER A 282 5.16 3.42 -13.72
N GLY A 283 4.21 4.37 -13.74
CA GLY A 283 4.51 5.78 -13.98
C GLY A 283 5.49 6.35 -12.97
N ALA A 284 5.37 5.98 -11.70
CA ALA A 284 6.31 6.39 -10.66
C ALA A 284 7.74 5.90 -10.90
N ARG A 285 7.90 4.62 -11.29
CA ARG A 285 9.23 4.07 -11.59
C ARG A 285 9.82 4.67 -12.84
N PHE A 286 9.01 4.85 -13.89
CA PHE A 286 9.41 5.51 -15.11
C PHE A 286 9.92 6.92 -14.84
N VAL A 287 9.15 7.72 -14.11
CA VAL A 287 9.50 9.12 -13.79
C VAL A 287 10.74 9.19 -12.89
N GLY A 288 10.89 8.25 -11.94
CA GLY A 288 12.11 8.15 -11.14
C GLY A 288 13.36 7.92 -12.00
N ARG A 289 13.29 7.05 -13.02
CA ARG A 289 14.38 6.84 -13.98
C ARG A 289 14.63 8.05 -14.87
N LEU A 290 13.56 8.72 -15.32
CA LEU A 290 13.68 9.95 -16.09
C LEU A 290 14.41 11.03 -15.29
N PHE A 291 14.05 11.22 -14.02
CA PHE A 291 14.75 12.15 -13.13
C PHE A 291 16.25 11.83 -13.04
N ASP A 292 16.61 10.55 -12.88
CA ASP A 292 18.00 10.13 -12.74
C ASP A 292 18.81 10.38 -14.03
N GLN A 293 18.17 10.36 -15.19
CA GLN A 293 18.81 10.58 -16.50
C GLN A 293 18.86 12.05 -16.93
N LEU A 294 17.99 12.90 -16.41
CA LEU A 294 17.98 14.33 -16.74
C LEU A 294 19.15 15.05 -16.08
N PRO A 295 20.00 15.74 -16.86
CA PRO A 295 21.04 16.61 -16.30
C PRO A 295 20.41 17.66 -15.35
N VAL A 296 21.07 17.92 -14.22
CA VAL A 296 20.54 18.87 -13.20
C VAL A 296 20.20 20.22 -13.82
N ALA A 297 21.03 20.75 -14.72
CA ALA A 297 20.80 22.02 -15.41
C ALA A 297 19.60 22.03 -16.37
N SER A 298 19.08 20.83 -16.73
CA SER A 298 17.94 20.68 -17.64
C SER A 298 16.63 20.37 -16.91
N ARG A 299 16.65 20.25 -15.57
CA ARG A 299 15.45 19.97 -14.78
C ARG A 299 14.62 21.23 -14.62
N PRO A 300 13.32 21.19 -14.93
CA PRO A 300 12.42 22.31 -14.61
C PRO A 300 12.40 22.64 -13.12
N GLY A 301 12.23 23.91 -12.78
CA GLY A 301 12.21 24.38 -11.40
C GLY A 301 10.83 24.41 -10.74
N ASP A 302 9.76 24.25 -11.52
CA ASP A 302 8.38 24.36 -11.04
C ASP A 302 7.52 23.16 -11.44
N ILE A 303 6.41 22.99 -10.73
CA ILE A 303 5.50 21.85 -10.90
C ILE A 303 4.82 21.83 -12.29
N ASP A 304 4.46 22.99 -12.84
CA ASP A 304 3.72 23.07 -14.10
C ASP A 304 4.60 22.64 -15.26
N ALA A 305 5.87 23.08 -15.26
CA ALA A 305 6.85 22.67 -16.26
C ALA A 305 7.21 21.18 -16.14
N VAL A 306 7.29 20.65 -14.93
CA VAL A 306 7.48 19.20 -14.69
C VAL A 306 6.27 18.43 -15.21
N ASP A 307 5.05 18.84 -14.88
CA ASP A 307 3.82 18.18 -15.33
C ASP A 307 3.65 18.23 -16.84
N ALA A 308 4.03 19.33 -17.49
CA ALA A 308 3.99 19.44 -18.95
C ALA A 308 4.86 18.39 -19.65
N ILE A 309 5.98 17.99 -19.02
CA ILE A 309 6.84 16.91 -19.51
C ILE A 309 6.23 15.54 -19.16
N LEU A 310 5.78 15.36 -17.91
CA LEU A 310 5.40 14.06 -17.41
C LEU A 310 4.07 13.55 -17.95
N ARG A 311 3.06 14.42 -18.10
CA ARG A 311 1.71 14.02 -18.55
C ARG A 311 1.72 13.22 -19.87
N PRO A 312 2.28 13.69 -20.98
CA PRO A 312 2.28 12.94 -22.22
C PRO A 312 3.08 11.64 -22.13
N LEU A 313 4.20 11.64 -21.42
CA LEU A 313 5.08 10.48 -21.29
C LEU A 313 4.42 9.39 -20.44
N VAL A 314 3.88 9.73 -19.30
CA VAL A 314 3.23 8.75 -18.41
C VAL A 314 1.97 8.20 -19.07
N LYS A 315 1.18 9.04 -19.77
CA LYS A 315 0.00 8.59 -20.53
C LYS A 315 0.32 7.49 -21.54
N ILE A 316 1.49 7.55 -22.17
CA ILE A 316 1.95 6.49 -23.09
C ILE A 316 2.40 5.26 -22.28
N VAL A 317 3.25 5.47 -21.29
CA VAL A 317 3.93 4.39 -20.55
C VAL A 317 2.97 3.46 -19.80
N VAL A 318 1.91 4.01 -19.20
CA VAL A 318 0.95 3.21 -18.42
C VAL A 318 0.06 2.30 -19.28
N HIS A 319 -0.03 2.58 -20.59
CA HIS A 319 -0.73 1.73 -21.55
C HIS A 319 0.21 0.78 -22.32
N MET A 320 1.53 0.88 -22.11
CA MET A 320 2.50 -0.04 -22.70
C MET A 320 2.52 -1.36 -21.94
N PRO A 321 2.29 -2.51 -22.60
CA PRO A 321 2.45 -3.81 -21.98
C PRO A 321 3.88 -3.99 -21.46
N ALA A 322 4.02 -4.55 -20.26
CA ALA A 322 5.29 -4.93 -19.67
C ALA A 322 5.30 -6.44 -19.41
N PRO A 323 6.48 -7.08 -19.38
CA PRO A 323 6.57 -8.43 -18.84
C PRO A 323 5.99 -8.48 -17.43
N LEU A 324 5.26 -9.55 -17.13
CA LEU A 324 4.71 -9.79 -15.80
C LEU A 324 5.85 -9.74 -14.76
N ASP A 325 5.59 -9.15 -13.61
CA ASP A 325 6.56 -8.94 -12.52
C ASP A 325 7.70 -7.92 -12.81
N THR A 326 7.69 -7.23 -13.94
CA THR A 326 8.62 -6.11 -14.18
C THR A 326 8.29 -4.93 -13.26
N ASP A 327 7.01 -4.54 -13.30
CA ASP A 327 6.42 -3.58 -12.37
C ASP A 327 5.14 -4.22 -11.79
N PRO A 328 4.86 -4.06 -10.48
CA PRO A 328 3.70 -4.69 -9.85
C PRO A 328 2.41 -3.89 -10.15
N MET A 329 2.13 -3.70 -11.42
CA MET A 329 1.01 -2.89 -11.90
C MET A 329 0.19 -3.66 -12.93
N LEU A 330 -1.13 -3.69 -12.72
CA LEU A 330 -2.10 -4.30 -13.63
C LEU A 330 -3.19 -3.30 -13.98
N THR A 331 -3.61 -3.29 -15.24
CA THR A 331 -4.84 -2.62 -15.69
C THR A 331 -5.77 -3.67 -16.28
N ALA A 332 -7.06 -3.59 -15.96
CA ALA A 332 -8.08 -4.51 -16.48
C ALA A 332 -9.34 -3.73 -16.86
N VAL A 333 -10.09 -4.21 -17.86
CA VAL A 333 -11.33 -3.61 -18.36
C VAL A 333 -12.52 -4.48 -17.95
N ARG A 334 -13.62 -3.85 -17.51
CA ARG A 334 -14.88 -4.55 -17.29
C ARG A 334 -15.66 -4.75 -18.59
#